data_629c5ee33d2368eb46472a1279f157cf
#
_entry.id   629c5ee33d2368eb46472a1279f157cf
#
_cell.length_a   1.000
_cell.length_b   1.000
_cell.length_c   1.000
_cell.angle_alpha   90.00
_cell.angle_beta   90.00
_cell.angle_gamma   90.00
#
_symmetry.space_group_name_H-M   'P 1'
#
loop_
_entity.id
_entity.type
_entity.pdbx_description
1 polymer ?
#
loop_
_entity_poly.entity_id
_entity_poly.type
_entity_poly.pdbx_seq_one_letter_code
_entity_poly.pdbx_strand_id
1 'polypeptide(L)'
;MVRSIALCISIFLSSITAHAQLEELEKRAGLGNASGLTDSKVASGLKEALRVGAENSVKLTGKTDGYFKNEAIKILMPGNLRPLEKGLRAMGFGPKIDAFILSMNRSAEAAAPAAKKIFTDAILEMSFADARKILSGGDTAATDYFKSKTSERLTTAFRPFVEKTMSENGVMKQYKGLTEQYQSIPFAKSESFDVNKYVVEKALDGLFHELAEQEREIRKNPAARTTSLLKEVFGQSRK
;
A
#
# COMPACT_ATOMS: atom_id res chain seq x y z
N MET A 1 -41.43 24.38 67.33
CA MET A 1 -41.42 23.94 65.91
C MET A 1 -40.24 24.54 65.12
N VAL A 2 -39.01 24.56 65.63
CA VAL A 2 -37.88 25.19 64.94
C VAL A 2 -36.62 24.30 64.88
N ARG A 3 -36.67 23.03 65.38
CA ARG A 3 -35.53 22.13 65.45
C ARG A 3 -35.45 21.05 64.35
N SER A 4 -36.44 20.90 63.47
CA SER A 4 -36.48 19.83 62.44
C SER A 4 -36.09 20.28 61.04
N ILE A 5 -35.89 21.58 60.75
CA ILE A 5 -35.57 22.09 59.43
C ILE A 5 -34.05 22.15 59.18
N ALA A 6 -33.22 22.20 60.22
CA ALA A 6 -31.77 22.31 60.08
C ALA A 6 -31.05 20.98 59.68
N LEU A 7 -31.72 19.83 59.89
CA LEU A 7 -31.11 18.52 59.64
C LEU A 7 -31.21 18.04 58.16
N CYS A 8 -32.20 18.54 57.42
CA CYS A 8 -32.37 18.16 56.01
C CYS A 8 -31.46 18.91 55.02
N ILE A 9 -30.96 20.10 55.39
CA ILE A 9 -30.10 20.91 54.50
C ILE A 9 -28.66 20.40 54.55
N SER A 10 -28.20 19.77 55.60
CA SER A 10 -26.82 19.24 55.75
C SER A 10 -26.59 17.96 54.95
N ILE A 11 -27.65 17.19 54.61
CA ILE A 11 -27.53 15.94 53.82
C ILE A 11 -27.48 16.23 52.33
N PHE A 12 -28.08 17.34 51.88
CA PHE A 12 -28.09 17.71 50.44
C PHE A 12 -26.74 18.34 49.99
N LEU A 13 -26.00 19.01 50.88
CA LEU A 13 -24.71 19.61 50.52
C LEU A 13 -23.58 18.58 50.42
N SER A 14 -23.65 17.45 51.13
CA SER A 14 -22.64 16.40 51.10
C SER A 14 -22.71 15.52 49.85
N SER A 15 -23.84 15.50 49.15
CA SER A 15 -24.02 14.72 47.89
C SER A 15 -23.42 15.41 46.66
N ILE A 16 -23.33 16.75 46.64
CA ILE A 16 -22.78 17.51 45.53
C ILE A 16 -21.26 17.47 45.52
N THR A 17 -20.62 17.45 46.69
CA THR A 17 -19.15 17.35 46.77
C THR A 17 -18.61 15.97 46.45
N ALA A 18 -19.37 14.91 46.68
CA ALA A 18 -18.97 13.54 46.35
C ALA A 18 -18.95 13.30 44.84
N HIS A 19 -19.90 13.89 44.08
CA HIS A 19 -19.90 13.78 42.60
C HIS A 19 -18.73 14.52 41.96
N ALA A 20 -18.42 15.75 42.44
CA ALA A 20 -17.30 16.52 41.90
C ALA A 20 -15.94 15.86 42.23
N GLN A 21 -15.81 15.18 43.37
CA GLN A 21 -14.59 14.43 43.69
C GLN A 21 -14.45 13.14 42.89
N LEU A 22 -15.54 12.48 42.55
CA LEU A 22 -15.51 11.31 41.68
C LEU A 22 -15.07 11.67 40.26
N GLU A 23 -15.61 12.77 39.68
CA GLU A 23 -15.19 13.27 38.37
C GLU A 23 -13.71 13.69 38.35
N GLU A 24 -13.21 14.28 39.44
CA GLU A 24 -11.80 14.67 39.55
C GLU A 24 -10.88 13.45 39.71
N LEU A 25 -11.31 12.40 40.38
CA LEU A 25 -10.60 11.12 40.48
C LEU A 25 -10.61 10.35 39.18
N GLU A 26 -11.70 10.34 38.44
CA GLU A 26 -11.81 9.74 37.11
C GLU A 26 -10.90 10.46 36.10
N LYS A 27 -10.81 11.79 36.15
CA LYS A 27 -9.86 12.57 35.35
C LYS A 27 -8.40 12.30 35.73
N ARG A 28 -8.07 12.16 37.00
CA ARG A 28 -6.71 11.85 37.47
C ARG A 28 -6.31 10.40 37.23
N ALA A 29 -7.25 9.47 37.27
CA ALA A 29 -7.03 8.06 36.95
C ALA A 29 -6.93 7.76 35.45
N GLY A 30 -7.09 8.76 34.59
CA GLY A 30 -7.12 8.55 33.14
C GLY A 30 -8.34 7.79 32.64
N LEU A 31 -9.37 7.61 33.49
CA LEU A 31 -10.63 6.92 33.19
C LEU A 31 -11.66 7.84 32.51
N GLY A 32 -11.35 9.11 32.39
CA GLY A 32 -12.22 10.13 31.78
C GLY A 32 -12.16 10.15 30.27
N ASN A 33 -12.40 9.04 29.60
CA ASN A 33 -12.90 8.98 28.21
C ASN A 33 -13.40 7.56 27.88
N ALA A 34 -14.46 7.13 28.52
CA ALA A 34 -15.10 5.83 28.24
C ALA A 34 -15.85 5.79 26.90
N SER A 35 -15.65 6.77 26.00
CA SER A 35 -16.20 6.78 24.64
C SER A 35 -15.16 6.95 23.54
N GLY A 36 -13.86 7.03 23.88
CA GLY A 36 -12.76 7.13 22.90
C GLY A 36 -12.00 5.80 22.78
N LEU A 37 -11.71 5.38 21.55
CA LEU A 37 -10.77 4.30 21.29
C LEU A 37 -9.43 4.62 21.98
N THR A 38 -8.88 3.69 22.75
CA THR A 38 -7.52 3.84 23.30
C THR A 38 -6.53 3.92 22.13
N ASP A 39 -5.45 4.69 22.28
CA ASP A 39 -4.39 4.79 21.28
C ASP A 39 -3.88 3.41 20.82
N SER A 40 -3.81 2.44 21.72
CA SER A 40 -3.43 1.06 21.43
C SER A 40 -4.43 0.37 20.49
N LYS A 41 -5.73 0.57 20.72
CA LYS A 41 -6.81 -0.02 19.91
C LYS A 41 -6.83 0.59 18.50
N VAL A 42 -6.62 1.91 18.42
CA VAL A 42 -6.49 2.65 17.16
C VAL A 42 -5.30 2.16 16.36
N ALA A 43 -4.14 2.02 16.97
CA ALA A 43 -2.94 1.51 16.32
C ALA A 43 -3.11 0.05 15.84
N SER A 44 -3.75 -0.79 16.65
CA SER A 44 -4.04 -2.18 16.29
C SER A 44 -5.00 -2.26 15.09
N GLY A 45 -6.05 -1.43 15.06
CA GLY A 45 -6.98 -1.36 13.94
C GLY A 45 -6.33 -0.87 12.66
N LEU A 46 -5.44 0.11 12.75
CA LEU A 46 -4.68 0.55 11.59
C LEU A 46 -3.75 -0.56 11.08
N LYS A 47 -2.98 -1.22 11.95
CA LYS A 47 -2.11 -2.34 11.56
C LYS A 47 -2.89 -3.44 10.85
N GLU A 48 -4.08 -3.77 11.35
CA GLU A 48 -4.98 -4.74 10.69
C GLU A 48 -5.45 -4.25 9.32
N ALA A 49 -5.82 -2.97 9.18
CA ALA A 49 -6.17 -2.37 7.90
C ALA A 49 -5.04 -2.49 6.88
N LEU A 50 -3.84 -2.14 7.32
CA LEU A 50 -2.65 -2.19 6.49
C LEU A 50 -2.30 -3.62 6.07
N ARG A 51 -2.47 -4.59 6.97
CA ARG A 51 -2.29 -6.01 6.67
C ARG A 51 -3.26 -6.47 5.57
N VAL A 52 -4.55 -6.17 5.72
CA VAL A 52 -5.59 -6.53 4.73
C VAL A 52 -5.32 -5.85 3.39
N GLY A 53 -5.02 -4.54 3.39
CA GLY A 53 -4.70 -3.79 2.18
C GLY A 53 -3.46 -4.32 1.45
N ALA A 54 -2.39 -4.60 2.20
CA ALA A 54 -1.16 -5.16 1.65
C ALA A 54 -1.37 -6.57 1.06
N GLU A 55 -2.08 -7.46 1.78
CA GLU A 55 -2.39 -8.80 1.27
C GLU A 55 -3.24 -8.76 0.01
N ASN A 56 -4.25 -7.90 -0.05
CA ASN A 56 -5.07 -7.72 -1.24
C ASN A 56 -4.26 -7.20 -2.43
N SER A 57 -3.40 -6.19 -2.20
CA SER A 57 -2.56 -5.62 -3.26
C SER A 57 -1.60 -6.67 -3.83
N VAL A 58 -0.94 -7.45 -2.97
CA VAL A 58 -0.06 -8.55 -3.38
C VAL A 58 -0.84 -9.62 -4.15
N LYS A 59 -2.05 -9.98 -3.69
CA LYS A 59 -2.90 -10.97 -4.36
C LYS A 59 -3.37 -10.48 -5.74
N LEU A 60 -3.77 -9.22 -5.85
CA LEU A 60 -4.24 -8.64 -7.10
C LEU A 60 -3.12 -8.53 -8.13
N THR A 61 -1.94 -8.09 -7.72
CA THR A 61 -0.78 -7.93 -8.59
C THR A 61 -0.07 -9.24 -8.90
N GLY A 62 -0.04 -10.20 -7.96
CA GLY A 62 0.67 -11.47 -8.12
C GLY A 62 -0.10 -12.56 -8.87
N LYS A 63 -1.38 -12.35 -9.20
CA LYS A 63 -2.13 -13.31 -10.03
C LYS A 63 -1.79 -13.17 -11.51
N THR A 64 -2.04 -14.21 -12.28
CA THR A 64 -1.98 -14.12 -13.76
C THR A 64 -2.86 -12.99 -14.27
N ASP A 65 -2.32 -12.18 -15.17
CA ASP A 65 -2.98 -10.98 -15.72
C ASP A 65 -3.20 -9.85 -14.69
N GLY A 66 -2.57 -9.93 -13.52
CA GLY A 66 -2.66 -8.90 -12.47
C GLY A 66 -2.05 -7.58 -12.88
N TYR A 67 -0.94 -7.63 -13.65
CA TYR A 67 -0.36 -6.46 -14.33
C TYR A 67 -0.84 -6.37 -15.78
N PHE A 68 -0.76 -7.46 -16.53
CA PHE A 68 -0.95 -7.42 -17.98
C PHE A 68 -2.33 -6.91 -18.41
N LYS A 69 -3.40 -7.30 -17.71
CA LYS A 69 -4.77 -6.85 -18.01
C LYS A 69 -5.26 -5.67 -17.15
N ASN A 70 -4.41 -5.12 -16.31
CA ASN A 70 -4.74 -3.93 -15.54
C ASN A 70 -4.11 -2.70 -16.22
N GLU A 71 -4.91 -1.93 -16.93
CA GLU A 71 -4.43 -0.79 -17.72
C GLU A 71 -3.77 0.32 -16.87
N ALA A 72 -4.08 0.38 -15.55
CA ALA A 72 -3.48 1.36 -14.65
C ALA A 72 -2.01 1.04 -14.30
N ILE A 73 -1.64 -0.26 -14.30
CA ILE A 73 -0.31 -0.72 -13.86
C ILE A 73 0.43 -1.57 -14.90
N LYS A 74 -0.17 -1.79 -16.05
CA LYS A 74 0.42 -2.55 -17.16
C LYS A 74 1.78 -1.98 -17.57
N ILE A 75 2.79 -2.82 -17.59
CA ILE A 75 4.15 -2.44 -17.99
C ILE A 75 4.22 -2.44 -19.51
N LEU A 76 4.36 -1.25 -20.08
CA LEU A 76 4.52 -1.02 -21.51
C LEU A 76 6.00 -0.85 -21.87
N MET A 77 6.29 -0.74 -23.16
CA MET A 77 7.63 -0.36 -23.61
C MET A 77 8.04 0.99 -23.03
N PRO A 78 9.31 1.13 -22.58
CA PRO A 78 9.84 2.40 -22.12
C PRO A 78 9.66 3.52 -23.14
N GLY A 79 9.42 4.74 -22.64
CA GLY A 79 9.15 5.89 -23.51
C GLY A 79 10.25 6.18 -24.54
N ASN A 80 11.51 6.03 -24.14
CA ASN A 80 12.69 6.19 -25.00
C ASN A 80 12.84 5.07 -26.06
N LEU A 81 12.18 3.91 -25.86
CA LEU A 81 12.16 2.80 -26.83
C LEU A 81 10.92 2.78 -27.73
N ARG A 82 9.99 3.74 -27.60
CA ARG A 82 8.81 3.83 -28.48
C ARG A 82 9.15 4.00 -29.96
N PRO A 83 10.17 4.78 -30.37
CA PRO A 83 10.58 4.83 -31.78
C PRO A 83 11.04 3.46 -32.32
N LEU A 84 11.82 2.72 -31.50
CA LEU A 84 12.22 1.36 -31.78
C LEU A 84 11.01 0.43 -31.91
N GLU A 85 10.08 0.48 -30.98
CA GLU A 85 8.84 -0.29 -31.03
C GLU A 85 8.07 -0.05 -32.33
N LYS A 86 7.83 1.23 -32.69
CA LYS A 86 7.13 1.59 -33.91
C LYS A 86 7.83 1.06 -35.15
N GLY A 87 9.15 1.23 -35.27
CA GLY A 87 9.96 0.73 -36.37
C GLY A 87 9.87 -0.78 -36.52
N LEU A 88 10.06 -1.53 -35.41
CA LEU A 88 9.98 -2.97 -35.42
C LEU A 88 8.57 -3.49 -35.77
N ARG A 89 7.52 -2.84 -35.29
CA ARG A 89 6.13 -3.18 -35.67
C ARG A 89 5.89 -2.97 -37.18
N ALA A 90 6.38 -1.88 -37.74
CA ALA A 90 6.28 -1.61 -39.19
C ALA A 90 7.04 -2.65 -40.02
N MET A 91 8.11 -3.25 -39.50
CA MET A 91 8.87 -4.33 -40.11
C MET A 91 8.27 -5.74 -39.89
N GLY A 92 7.07 -5.83 -39.30
CA GLY A 92 6.38 -7.12 -39.05
C GLY A 92 6.77 -7.85 -37.75
N PHE A 93 7.58 -7.24 -36.88
CA PHE A 93 7.97 -7.83 -35.58
C PHE A 93 6.96 -7.59 -34.46
N GLY A 94 5.74 -7.14 -34.75
CA GLY A 94 4.68 -6.89 -33.76
C GLY A 94 4.49 -8.02 -32.76
N PRO A 95 4.30 -9.28 -33.18
CA PRO A 95 4.14 -10.41 -32.25
C PRO A 95 5.31 -10.60 -31.27
N LYS A 96 6.55 -10.30 -31.69
CA LYS A 96 7.71 -10.37 -30.80
C LYS A 96 7.72 -9.26 -29.75
N ILE A 97 7.29 -8.07 -30.15
CA ILE A 97 7.13 -6.93 -29.23
C ILE A 97 6.02 -7.22 -28.21
N ASP A 98 4.90 -7.80 -28.64
CA ASP A 98 3.79 -8.15 -27.75
C ASP A 98 4.22 -9.25 -26.74
N ALA A 99 4.99 -10.24 -27.20
CA ALA A 99 5.58 -11.26 -26.32
C ALA A 99 6.55 -10.65 -25.30
N PHE A 100 7.35 -9.67 -25.71
CA PHE A 100 8.25 -8.94 -24.81
C PHE A 100 7.49 -8.15 -23.74
N ILE A 101 6.45 -7.40 -24.13
CA ILE A 101 5.58 -6.68 -23.21
C ILE A 101 4.89 -7.67 -22.24
N LEU A 102 4.39 -8.78 -22.74
CA LEU A 102 3.79 -9.83 -21.89
C LEU A 102 4.79 -10.35 -20.86
N SER A 103 6.03 -10.62 -21.27
CA SER A 103 7.06 -11.14 -20.36
C SER A 103 7.45 -10.17 -19.27
N MET A 104 7.52 -8.86 -19.56
CA MET A 104 7.74 -7.84 -18.53
C MET A 104 6.64 -7.88 -17.46
N ASN A 105 5.39 -8.00 -17.87
CA ASN A 105 4.25 -8.07 -16.94
C ASN A 105 4.24 -9.39 -16.16
N ARG A 106 4.52 -10.53 -16.79
CA ARG A 106 4.66 -11.83 -16.11
C ARG A 106 5.78 -11.82 -15.06
N SER A 107 6.87 -11.11 -15.35
CA SER A 107 7.97 -10.94 -14.38
C SER A 107 7.53 -10.16 -13.15
N ALA A 108 6.75 -9.09 -13.33
CA ALA A 108 6.18 -8.33 -12.23
C ALA A 108 5.19 -9.16 -11.40
N GLU A 109 4.32 -9.91 -12.06
CA GLU A 109 3.35 -10.82 -11.42
C GLU A 109 4.07 -11.91 -10.60
N ALA A 110 5.14 -12.49 -11.12
CA ALA A 110 5.94 -13.48 -10.42
C ALA A 110 6.70 -12.91 -9.22
N ALA A 111 7.10 -11.64 -9.27
CA ALA A 111 7.83 -10.97 -8.19
C ALA A 111 6.91 -10.49 -7.05
N ALA A 112 5.67 -10.11 -7.34
CA ALA A 112 4.75 -9.48 -6.38
C ALA A 112 4.56 -10.27 -5.06
N PRO A 113 4.48 -11.61 -5.03
CA PRO A 113 4.35 -12.38 -3.78
C PRO A 113 5.49 -12.16 -2.78
N ALA A 114 6.70 -11.79 -3.23
CA ALA A 114 7.83 -11.50 -2.36
C ALA A 114 7.59 -10.27 -1.46
N ALA A 115 6.68 -9.39 -1.84
CA ALA A 115 6.31 -8.21 -1.05
C ALA A 115 5.57 -8.55 0.25
N LYS A 116 4.89 -9.69 0.34
CA LYS A 116 4.05 -10.05 1.50
C LYS A 116 4.82 -9.98 2.81
N LYS A 117 5.98 -10.64 2.87
CA LYS A 117 6.81 -10.64 4.09
C LYS A 117 7.34 -9.25 4.41
N ILE A 118 7.80 -8.52 3.40
CA ILE A 118 8.39 -7.18 3.57
C ILE A 118 7.35 -6.20 4.12
N PHE A 119 6.13 -6.24 3.63
CA PHE A 119 5.03 -5.42 4.17
C PHE A 119 4.64 -5.83 5.58
N THR A 120 4.58 -7.14 5.87
CA THR A 120 4.31 -7.64 7.22
C THR A 120 5.35 -7.14 8.22
N ASP A 121 6.63 -7.24 7.89
CA ASP A 121 7.72 -6.75 8.74
C ASP A 121 7.58 -5.23 8.98
N ALA A 122 7.30 -4.43 7.95
CA ALA A 122 7.10 -2.98 8.09
C ALA A 122 5.90 -2.62 8.99
N ILE A 123 4.82 -3.43 8.98
CA ILE A 123 3.67 -3.25 9.87
C ILE A 123 4.07 -3.57 11.33
N LEU A 124 4.85 -4.62 11.55
CA LEU A 124 5.33 -4.98 12.88
C LEU A 124 6.26 -3.91 13.46
N GLU A 125 7.14 -3.36 12.64
CA GLU A 125 8.08 -2.29 13.00
C GLU A 125 7.41 -0.93 13.23
N MET A 126 6.14 -0.76 12.85
CA MET A 126 5.41 0.51 12.94
C MET A 126 5.22 0.95 14.39
N SER A 127 5.67 2.17 14.70
CA SER A 127 5.46 2.82 16.00
C SER A 127 4.05 3.40 16.16
N PHE A 128 3.68 3.74 17.39
CA PHE A 128 2.42 4.48 17.65
C PHE A 128 2.41 5.87 16.97
N ALA A 129 3.55 6.52 16.90
CA ALA A 129 3.67 7.82 16.22
C ALA A 129 3.43 7.70 14.72
N ASP A 130 3.97 6.65 14.07
CA ASP A 130 3.70 6.34 12.66
C ASP A 130 2.21 6.09 12.44
N ALA A 131 1.58 5.28 13.31
CA ALA A 131 0.17 4.97 13.23
C ALA A 131 -0.71 6.24 13.31
N ARG A 132 -0.44 7.15 14.24
CA ARG A 132 -1.16 8.44 14.33
C ARG A 132 -0.96 9.28 13.09
N LYS A 133 0.27 9.40 12.58
CA LYS A 133 0.59 10.15 11.36
C LYS A 133 -0.15 9.61 10.14
N ILE A 134 -0.26 8.30 10.02
CA ILE A 134 -1.01 7.64 8.94
C ILE A 134 -2.51 7.93 9.06
N LEU A 135 -3.09 7.81 10.28
CA LEU A 135 -4.52 8.05 10.50
C LEU A 135 -4.93 9.49 10.21
N SER A 136 -4.13 10.46 10.65
CA SER A 136 -4.38 11.89 10.43
C SER A 136 -3.96 12.36 9.04
N GLY A 137 -3.28 11.52 8.28
CA GLY A 137 -2.77 11.84 6.95
C GLY A 137 -3.83 11.73 5.84
N GLY A 138 -3.41 12.07 4.61
CA GLY A 138 -4.25 12.00 3.42
C GLY A 138 -4.62 10.57 3.00
N ASP A 139 -5.29 10.48 1.85
CA ASP A 139 -5.86 9.24 1.30
C ASP A 139 -4.82 8.13 1.01
N THR A 140 -3.51 8.47 0.96
CA THR A 140 -2.40 7.57 0.63
C THR A 140 -1.28 7.57 1.68
N ALA A 141 -1.54 8.08 2.89
CA ALA A 141 -0.52 8.23 3.93
C ALA A 141 0.11 6.88 4.36
N ALA A 142 -0.66 5.80 4.36
CA ALA A 142 -0.14 4.47 4.64
C ALA A 142 0.72 3.95 3.48
N THR A 143 0.32 4.18 2.25
CA THR A 143 1.10 3.83 1.05
C THR A 143 2.44 4.57 1.04
N ASP A 144 2.45 5.86 1.38
CA ASP A 144 3.68 6.65 1.48
C ASP A 144 4.61 6.13 2.59
N TYR A 145 4.04 5.73 3.74
CA TYR A 145 4.78 5.04 4.80
C TYR A 145 5.43 3.75 4.28
N PHE A 146 4.67 2.86 3.65
CA PHE A 146 5.21 1.63 3.08
C PHE A 146 6.29 1.92 2.04
N LYS A 147 6.06 2.85 1.14
CA LYS A 147 7.02 3.25 0.11
C LYS A 147 8.35 3.68 0.73
N SER A 148 8.30 4.52 1.77
CA SER A 148 9.50 4.99 2.46
C SER A 148 10.26 3.88 3.21
N LYS A 149 9.57 2.89 3.76
CA LYS A 149 10.16 1.82 4.58
C LYS A 149 10.58 0.59 3.80
N THR A 150 10.01 0.36 2.61
CA THR A 150 10.14 -0.94 1.95
C THR A 150 10.70 -0.89 0.54
N SER A 151 10.79 0.27 -0.14
CA SER A 151 11.19 0.35 -1.55
C SER A 151 12.52 -0.33 -1.84
N GLU A 152 13.54 -0.11 -1.03
CA GLU A 152 14.86 -0.71 -1.23
C GLU A 152 14.84 -2.23 -1.04
N ARG A 153 14.17 -2.70 0.03
CA ARG A 153 14.00 -4.13 0.32
C ARG A 153 13.22 -4.83 -0.79
N LEU A 154 12.16 -4.19 -1.29
CA LEU A 154 11.35 -4.69 -2.41
C LEU A 154 12.15 -4.72 -3.71
N THR A 155 12.94 -3.69 -4.03
CA THR A 155 13.81 -3.65 -5.20
C THR A 155 14.76 -4.84 -5.19
N THR A 156 15.39 -5.10 -4.05
CA THR A 156 16.32 -6.24 -3.88
C THR A 156 15.58 -7.58 -4.02
N ALA A 157 14.38 -7.70 -3.44
CA ALA A 157 13.60 -8.94 -3.46
C ALA A 157 13.00 -9.24 -4.83
N PHE A 158 12.61 -8.23 -5.62
CA PHE A 158 11.98 -8.41 -6.93
C PHE A 158 12.98 -8.77 -8.03
N ARG A 159 14.20 -8.24 -7.94
CA ARG A 159 15.25 -8.42 -8.96
C ARG A 159 15.44 -9.87 -9.40
N PRO A 160 15.66 -10.87 -8.51
CA PRO A 160 15.92 -12.24 -8.95
C PRO A 160 14.71 -12.86 -9.67
N PHE A 161 13.48 -12.51 -9.32
CA PHE A 161 12.28 -13.00 -10.03
C PHE A 161 12.20 -12.41 -11.44
N VAL A 162 12.47 -11.11 -11.58
CA VAL A 162 12.48 -10.44 -12.87
C VAL A 162 13.57 -11.01 -13.77
N GLU A 163 14.80 -11.11 -13.29
CA GLU A 163 15.94 -11.67 -14.03
C GLU A 163 15.66 -13.10 -14.49
N LYS A 164 15.14 -13.94 -13.60
CA LYS A 164 14.79 -15.32 -13.92
C LYS A 164 13.72 -15.39 -15.01
N THR A 165 12.57 -14.73 -14.81
CA THR A 165 11.43 -14.81 -15.74
C THR A 165 11.77 -14.21 -17.11
N MET A 166 12.52 -13.11 -17.14
CA MET A 166 12.98 -12.49 -18.40
C MET A 166 14.00 -13.37 -19.16
N SER A 167 14.80 -14.17 -18.45
CA SER A 167 15.78 -15.07 -19.08
C SER A 167 15.18 -16.40 -19.57
N GLU A 168 14.23 -16.98 -18.80
CA GLU A 168 13.68 -18.33 -19.06
C GLU A 168 12.97 -18.44 -20.41
N ASN A 169 12.29 -17.40 -20.86
CA ASN A 169 11.55 -17.39 -22.11
C ASN A 169 12.38 -16.95 -23.34
N GLY A 170 13.68 -16.80 -23.19
CA GLY A 170 14.56 -16.30 -24.26
C GLY A 170 14.25 -14.87 -24.68
N VAL A 171 13.40 -14.16 -23.93
CA VAL A 171 12.90 -12.83 -24.25
C VAL A 171 14.02 -11.80 -24.28
N MET A 172 15.00 -11.90 -23.36
CA MET A 172 16.17 -11.04 -23.37
C MET A 172 17.06 -11.28 -24.61
N LYS A 173 17.19 -12.52 -25.06
CA LYS A 173 17.88 -12.86 -26.30
C LYS A 173 17.15 -12.28 -27.54
N GLN A 174 15.82 -12.38 -27.55
CA GLN A 174 15.01 -11.79 -28.61
C GLN A 174 15.08 -10.26 -28.62
N TYR A 175 15.01 -9.64 -27.44
CA TYR A 175 15.15 -8.17 -27.32
C TYR A 175 16.53 -7.71 -27.83
N LYS A 176 17.61 -8.40 -27.43
CA LYS A 176 18.95 -8.10 -27.90
C LYS A 176 19.04 -8.22 -29.43
N GLY A 177 18.54 -9.31 -30.02
CA GLY A 177 18.50 -9.49 -31.47
C GLY A 177 17.70 -8.42 -32.20
N LEU A 178 16.55 -7.99 -31.64
CA LEU A 178 15.74 -6.90 -32.20
C LEU A 178 16.48 -5.54 -32.12
N THR A 179 17.18 -5.30 -31.03
CA THR A 179 17.97 -4.06 -30.84
C THR A 179 19.16 -4.02 -31.83
N GLU A 180 19.84 -5.13 -32.03
CA GLU A 180 20.92 -5.26 -33.00
C GLU A 180 20.41 -5.03 -34.44
N GLN A 181 19.26 -5.60 -34.80
CA GLN A 181 18.62 -5.36 -36.10
C GLN A 181 18.23 -3.88 -36.29
N TYR A 182 17.71 -3.22 -35.25
CA TYR A 182 17.39 -1.80 -35.33
C TYR A 182 18.64 -0.93 -35.48
N GLN A 183 19.73 -1.27 -34.76
CA GLN A 183 21.01 -0.55 -34.86
C GLN A 183 21.68 -0.68 -36.25
N SER A 184 21.34 -1.72 -37.02
CA SER A 184 21.82 -1.86 -38.40
C SER A 184 21.16 -0.88 -39.38
N ILE A 185 20.10 -0.18 -38.96
CA ILE A 185 19.43 0.86 -39.77
C ILE A 185 20.26 2.16 -39.68
N PRO A 186 20.64 2.78 -40.82
CA PRO A 186 21.37 4.05 -40.82
C PRO A 186 20.64 5.11 -40.00
N PHE A 187 21.39 5.80 -39.10
CA PHE A 187 20.89 6.84 -38.21
C PHE A 187 20.02 6.37 -37.01
N ALA A 188 19.76 5.08 -36.85
CA ALA A 188 19.11 4.57 -35.65
C ALA A 188 20.08 4.61 -34.45
N LYS A 189 19.71 5.34 -33.39
CA LYS A 189 20.46 5.34 -32.11
C LYS A 189 19.66 4.53 -31.11
N SER A 190 20.28 3.51 -30.52
CA SER A 190 19.76 2.87 -29.31
C SER A 190 20.80 3.02 -28.20
N GLU A 191 20.39 3.60 -27.09
CA GLU A 191 21.18 3.59 -25.87
C GLU A 191 21.04 2.22 -25.18
N SER A 192 22.06 1.82 -24.45
CA SER A 192 21.97 0.63 -23.59
C SER A 192 20.89 0.87 -22.53
N PHE A 193 19.87 0.02 -22.53
CA PHE A 193 18.74 0.15 -21.61
C PHE A 193 18.67 -1.08 -20.70
N ASP A 194 18.70 -0.86 -19.39
CA ASP A 194 18.54 -1.93 -18.40
C ASP A 194 17.04 -2.28 -18.25
N VAL A 195 16.61 -3.28 -19.01
CA VAL A 195 15.24 -3.78 -19.00
C VAL A 195 14.86 -4.33 -17.62
N ASN A 196 15.76 -5.07 -16.96
CA ASN A 196 15.45 -5.69 -15.67
C ASN A 196 15.21 -4.61 -14.60
N LYS A 197 16.04 -3.60 -14.55
CA LYS A 197 15.86 -2.44 -13.67
C LYS A 197 14.51 -1.76 -13.93
N TYR A 198 14.21 -1.48 -15.20
CA TYR A 198 12.93 -0.87 -15.59
C TYR A 198 11.73 -1.70 -15.15
N VAL A 199 11.75 -3.02 -15.36
CA VAL A 199 10.65 -3.90 -14.95
C VAL A 199 10.50 -3.92 -13.44
N VAL A 200 11.58 -3.95 -12.67
CA VAL A 200 11.53 -3.85 -11.20
C VAL A 200 10.91 -2.54 -10.75
N GLU A 201 11.35 -1.41 -11.31
CA GLU A 201 10.80 -0.09 -10.99
C GLU A 201 9.29 -0.02 -11.30
N LYS A 202 8.88 -0.48 -12.49
CA LYS A 202 7.47 -0.49 -12.90
C LYS A 202 6.62 -1.48 -12.11
N ALA A 203 7.19 -2.62 -11.71
CA ALA A 203 6.53 -3.57 -10.82
C ALA A 203 6.26 -2.95 -9.44
N LEU A 204 7.21 -2.22 -8.88
CA LEU A 204 7.01 -1.51 -7.62
C LEU A 204 6.01 -0.36 -7.75
N ASP A 205 6.07 0.43 -8.83
CA ASP A 205 5.09 1.48 -9.12
C ASP A 205 3.67 0.90 -9.13
N GLY A 206 3.46 -0.22 -9.83
CA GLY A 206 2.17 -0.90 -9.91
C GLY A 206 1.71 -1.48 -8.58
N LEU A 207 2.60 -2.10 -7.81
CA LEU A 207 2.28 -2.63 -6.48
C LEU A 207 1.84 -1.52 -5.51
N PHE A 208 2.56 -0.39 -5.49
CA PHE A 208 2.19 0.75 -4.65
C PHE A 208 0.94 1.47 -5.15
N HIS A 209 0.68 1.45 -6.46
CA HIS A 209 -0.59 1.94 -7.00
C HIS A 209 -1.78 1.13 -6.46
N GLU A 210 -1.72 -0.19 -6.55
CA GLU A 210 -2.76 -1.08 -6.00
C GLU A 210 -2.89 -0.93 -4.48
N LEU A 211 -1.79 -0.74 -3.76
CA LEU A 211 -1.83 -0.49 -2.31
C LEU A 211 -2.57 0.83 -1.99
N ALA A 212 -2.34 1.87 -2.77
CA ALA A 212 -3.02 3.15 -2.63
C ALA A 212 -4.52 3.04 -2.92
N GLU A 213 -4.92 2.25 -3.91
CA GLU A 213 -6.33 1.98 -4.18
C GLU A 213 -7.00 1.23 -3.01
N GLN A 214 -6.34 0.18 -2.47
CA GLN A 214 -6.85 -0.52 -1.28
C GLN A 214 -6.96 0.41 -0.07
N GLU A 215 -6.01 1.31 0.14
CA GLU A 215 -6.06 2.31 1.22
C GLU A 215 -7.26 3.25 1.04
N ARG A 216 -7.46 3.81 -0.16
CA ARG A 216 -8.59 4.69 -0.47
C ARG A 216 -9.93 4.00 -0.24
N GLU A 217 -10.05 2.73 -0.67
CA GLU A 217 -11.25 1.93 -0.45
C GLU A 217 -11.56 1.76 1.05
N ILE A 218 -10.58 1.38 1.87
CA ILE A 218 -10.76 1.22 3.31
C ILE A 218 -11.16 2.56 3.97
N ARG A 219 -10.57 3.67 3.54
CA ARG A 219 -10.86 5.00 4.09
C ARG A 219 -12.25 5.51 3.70
N LYS A 220 -12.66 5.32 2.46
CA LYS A 220 -13.89 5.92 1.89
C LYS A 220 -15.09 4.98 1.91
N ASN A 221 -14.89 3.68 1.73
CA ASN A 221 -15.96 2.71 1.58
C ASN A 221 -16.14 1.85 2.86
N PRO A 222 -17.23 2.05 3.63
CA PRO A 222 -17.50 1.23 4.81
C PRO A 222 -17.60 -0.27 4.53
N ALA A 223 -18.02 -0.67 3.32
CA ALA A 223 -18.12 -2.08 2.93
C ALA A 223 -16.74 -2.76 2.79
N ALA A 224 -15.69 -1.99 2.47
CA ALA A 224 -14.32 -2.49 2.40
C ALA A 224 -13.71 -2.79 3.79
N ARG A 225 -14.36 -2.34 4.88
CA ARG A 225 -13.94 -2.56 6.27
C ARG A 225 -14.41 -3.93 6.73
N THR A 226 -13.69 -4.96 6.35
CA THR A 226 -14.11 -6.36 6.52
C THR A 226 -14.07 -6.86 7.96
N THR A 227 -13.23 -6.28 8.84
CA THR A 227 -13.13 -6.65 10.25
C THR A 227 -13.89 -5.70 11.17
N SER A 228 -14.29 -6.17 12.36
CA SER A 228 -14.94 -5.32 13.38
C SER A 228 -14.04 -4.15 13.80
N LEU A 229 -12.74 -4.41 13.91
CA LEU A 229 -11.74 -3.42 14.30
C LEU A 229 -11.58 -2.32 13.25
N LEU A 230 -11.62 -2.67 11.95
CA LEU A 230 -11.64 -1.70 10.85
C LEU A 230 -12.88 -0.80 10.88
N LYS A 231 -14.05 -1.38 11.16
CA LYS A 231 -15.31 -0.64 11.29
C LYS A 231 -15.26 0.33 12.46
N GLU A 232 -14.68 -0.10 13.58
CA GLU A 232 -14.58 0.71 14.79
C GLU A 232 -13.62 1.91 14.60
N VAL A 233 -12.40 1.67 14.06
CA VAL A 233 -11.37 2.70 13.89
C VAL A 233 -11.72 3.70 12.79
N PHE A 234 -12.13 3.25 11.62
CA PHE A 234 -12.44 4.12 10.49
C PHE A 234 -13.90 4.60 10.46
N GLY A 235 -14.76 4.05 11.33
CA GLY A 235 -16.15 4.50 11.48
C GLY A 235 -16.27 5.80 12.27
N GLN A 236 -15.36 6.07 13.20
CA GLN A 236 -15.40 7.25 14.07
C GLN A 236 -14.66 8.47 13.50
N SER A 237 -13.83 8.30 12.46
CA SER A 237 -13.02 9.39 11.87
C SER A 237 -13.82 10.41 11.04
N ARG A 238 -15.16 10.41 11.10
CA ARG A 238 -16.05 11.31 10.36
C ARG A 238 -16.92 12.19 11.26
N LYS A 239 -16.35 12.68 12.37
CA LYS A 239 -17.03 13.79 13.10
C LYS A 239 -16.14 15.00 13.17
#